data_7b19c4a005c387365f0ece6b7d13514f
#
_entry.id   7b19c4a005c387365f0ece6b7d13514f
#
_cell.length_a   1.000
_cell.length_b   1.000
_cell.length_c   1.000
_cell.angle_alpha   90.00
_cell.angle_beta   90.00
_cell.angle_gamma   90.00
#
_symmetry.space_group_name_H-M   'P 1'
#
loop_
_entity.id
_entity.type
_entity.pdbx_description
1 polymer ?
#
loop_
_entity_poly.entity_id
_entity_poly.type
_entity_poly.pdbx_seq_one_letter_code
_entity_poly.pdbx_strand_id
1 'polypeptide(L)'
;GLGDVYKRQLEYIGNVTINGFPNVAQRLKPDYESTSIPKVSQERINHLSGTKQILDEQGPKGVADWVRAQEDVLITDTTFRDAHQSLLATRVRTKDMMNIASKTAEVFKDSFSLEMWGGATFDVAYNFLKENPWERLERLRKAIPNVLFQMLLRASNAVGYKNYPDNVIKKFVEESAKAGVDVFRIFDSLNWVDQMKVANEAVQEAGKISEGAICYTGDILNVERSNIYTLDYYVKMAKELEREGFHILAIKDMAGLLKPKAANELIGELRSAVDLPIHLHTHDTSGNGLLTYKQAIDAGVDIIDTAVASMSGLTSQPSANSLYLSLIHI
;
A
#
# COMPACT_ATOMS: atom_id res chain seq x y z
N GLY A 1 12.53 -45.96 0.03
CA GLY A 1 12.98 -44.94 -0.90
C GLY A 1 12.16 -43.64 -0.77
N LEU A 2 12.48 -42.59 -1.53
CA LEU A 2 11.75 -41.28 -1.50
C LEU A 2 10.23 -41.47 -1.69
N GLY A 3 9.81 -42.43 -2.53
CA GLY A 3 8.39 -42.73 -2.75
C GLY A 3 7.64 -43.16 -1.47
N ASP A 4 8.29 -43.84 -0.58
CA ASP A 4 7.66 -44.30 0.68
C ASP A 4 7.50 -43.14 1.69
N VAL A 5 8.40 -42.18 1.66
CA VAL A 5 8.31 -40.98 2.49
C VAL A 5 7.12 -40.13 2.04
N TYR A 6 6.97 -39.87 0.75
CA TYR A 6 5.82 -39.13 0.21
C TYR A 6 4.50 -39.84 0.45
N LYS A 7 4.47 -41.18 0.31
CA LYS A 7 3.27 -41.95 0.59
C LYS A 7 2.83 -41.80 2.04
N ARG A 8 3.76 -41.94 3.00
CA ARG A 8 3.46 -41.73 4.42
C ARG A 8 2.99 -40.33 4.75
N GLN A 9 3.58 -39.31 4.10
CA GLN A 9 3.14 -37.92 4.27
C GLN A 9 1.72 -37.70 3.75
N LEU A 10 1.40 -38.23 2.56
CA LEU A 10 0.05 -38.13 2.00
C LEU A 10 -0.98 -38.91 2.81
N GLU A 11 -0.63 -40.09 3.29
CA GLU A 11 -1.49 -40.89 4.21
C GLU A 11 -1.74 -40.12 5.52
N TYR A 12 -0.70 -39.50 6.10
CA TYR A 12 -0.82 -38.71 7.32
C TYR A 12 -1.72 -37.48 7.09
N ILE A 13 -1.46 -36.69 6.03
CA ILE A 13 -2.25 -35.52 5.68
C ILE A 13 -3.71 -35.90 5.41
N GLY A 14 -3.94 -36.98 4.63
CA GLY A 14 -5.27 -37.48 4.35
C GLY A 14 -6.01 -37.92 5.61
N ASN A 15 -5.32 -38.62 6.51
CA ASN A 15 -5.89 -39.06 7.78
C ASN A 15 -6.27 -37.86 8.67
N VAL A 16 -5.37 -36.88 8.80
CA VAL A 16 -5.64 -35.66 9.59
C VAL A 16 -6.78 -34.84 8.97
N THR A 17 -6.86 -34.77 7.64
CA THR A 17 -7.94 -34.03 6.95
C THR A 17 -9.30 -34.67 7.14
N ILE A 18 -9.39 -36.01 7.13
CA ILE A 18 -10.66 -36.74 7.22
C ILE A 18 -11.07 -36.98 8.68
N ASN A 19 -10.15 -37.39 9.51
CA ASN A 19 -10.41 -37.84 10.88
C ASN A 19 -10.07 -36.81 11.96
N GLY A 20 -9.50 -35.67 11.57
CA GLY A 20 -8.98 -34.66 12.49
C GLY A 20 -7.63 -35.05 13.11
N PHE A 21 -7.02 -34.10 13.79
CA PHE A 21 -5.75 -34.32 14.48
C PHE A 21 -5.96 -35.15 15.75
N PRO A 22 -5.17 -36.21 16.01
CA PRO A 22 -5.30 -37.01 17.21
C PRO A 22 -5.26 -36.12 18.46
N ASN A 23 -6.18 -36.37 19.39
CA ASN A 23 -6.29 -35.67 20.68
C ASN A 23 -6.70 -34.18 20.62
N VAL A 24 -7.06 -33.62 19.46
CA VAL A 24 -7.56 -32.22 19.40
C VAL A 24 -8.87 -32.07 20.17
N ALA A 25 -9.76 -33.03 20.07
CA ALA A 25 -11.02 -33.03 20.81
C ALA A 25 -10.85 -33.08 22.35
N GLN A 26 -9.69 -33.54 22.82
CA GLN A 26 -9.37 -33.68 24.26
C GLN A 26 -8.60 -32.46 24.80
N ARG A 27 -8.15 -31.55 23.92
CA ARG A 27 -7.47 -30.32 24.34
C ARG A 27 -8.49 -29.33 24.88
N LEU A 28 -8.20 -28.76 26.03
CA LEU A 28 -8.93 -27.60 26.53
C LEU A 28 -8.85 -26.50 25.45
N LYS A 29 -10.01 -26.05 25.01
CA LYS A 29 -10.05 -24.85 24.15
C LYS A 29 -9.54 -23.69 25.01
N PRO A 30 -8.56 -22.92 24.54
CA PRO A 30 -8.15 -21.73 25.28
C PRO A 30 -9.38 -20.81 25.43
N ASP A 31 -9.61 -20.32 26.65
CA ASP A 31 -10.56 -19.25 26.88
C ASP A 31 -10.09 -18.04 26.08
N TYR A 32 -10.88 -17.68 25.09
CA TYR A 32 -10.62 -16.51 24.27
C TYR A 32 -11.23 -15.31 24.99
N GLU A 33 -10.44 -14.64 25.80
CA GLU A 33 -10.81 -13.31 26.26
C GLU A 33 -10.81 -12.38 25.03
N SER A 34 -11.99 -11.97 24.60
CA SER A 34 -12.12 -10.94 23.56
C SER A 34 -11.58 -9.63 24.14
N THR A 35 -10.47 -9.16 23.60
CA THR A 35 -9.98 -7.81 23.91
C THR A 35 -11.07 -6.78 23.63
N SER A 36 -11.29 -5.85 24.56
CA SER A 36 -12.24 -4.76 24.34
C SER A 36 -11.80 -3.91 23.16
N ILE A 37 -12.69 -3.75 22.19
CA ILE A 37 -12.43 -2.90 21.02
C ILE A 37 -12.65 -1.45 21.45
N PRO A 38 -11.63 -0.57 21.29
CA PRO A 38 -11.79 0.85 21.61
C PRO A 38 -12.88 1.47 20.73
N LYS A 39 -13.88 2.10 21.35
CA LYS A 39 -14.95 2.80 20.63
C LYS A 39 -14.66 4.29 20.60
N VAL A 40 -14.91 4.92 19.47
CA VAL A 40 -14.90 6.36 19.28
C VAL A 40 -16.33 6.81 18.97
N SER A 41 -16.81 7.87 19.63
CA SER A 41 -18.16 8.36 19.37
C SER A 41 -18.27 8.98 17.97
N GLN A 42 -19.45 8.89 17.37
CA GLN A 42 -19.71 9.49 16.05
C GLN A 42 -19.53 11.01 16.07
N GLU A 43 -19.89 11.66 17.17
CA GLU A 43 -19.66 13.08 17.37
C GLU A 43 -18.18 13.44 17.25
N ARG A 44 -17.29 12.67 17.91
CA ARG A 44 -15.84 12.87 17.82
C ARG A 44 -15.31 12.64 16.40
N ILE A 45 -15.79 11.61 15.73
CA ILE A 45 -15.41 11.32 14.33
C ILE A 45 -15.77 12.48 13.41
N ASN A 46 -16.96 13.06 13.56
CA ASN A 46 -17.43 14.16 12.74
C ASN A 46 -16.63 15.46 12.90
N HIS A 47 -15.84 15.59 13.98
CA HIS A 47 -14.96 16.71 14.23
C HIS A 47 -13.49 16.44 13.87
N LEU A 48 -13.16 15.25 13.37
CA LEU A 48 -11.81 14.94 12.89
C LEU A 48 -11.56 15.62 11.55
N SER A 49 -10.42 16.30 11.46
CA SER A 49 -9.86 16.76 10.19
C SER A 49 -8.58 16.01 9.88
N GLY A 50 -8.19 15.99 8.61
CA GLY A 50 -6.98 15.35 8.13
C GLY A 50 -6.76 15.62 6.64
N THR A 51 -5.98 14.80 6.00
CA THR A 51 -5.56 14.98 4.60
C THR A 51 -6.71 14.95 3.59
N LYS A 52 -7.84 14.30 3.94
CA LYS A 52 -9.03 14.31 3.08
C LYS A 52 -9.60 15.72 2.92
N GLN A 53 -9.65 16.51 3.98
CA GLN A 53 -10.13 17.88 3.94
C GLN A 53 -9.19 18.78 3.11
N ILE A 54 -7.88 18.53 3.15
CA ILE A 54 -6.92 19.26 2.29
C ILE A 54 -7.22 19.00 0.82
N LEU A 55 -7.50 17.76 0.43
CA LEU A 55 -7.91 17.44 -0.94
C LEU A 55 -9.21 18.14 -1.33
N ASP A 56 -10.21 18.14 -0.46
CA ASP A 56 -11.52 18.74 -0.74
C ASP A 56 -11.44 20.26 -0.88
N GLU A 57 -10.54 20.92 -0.17
CA GLU A 57 -10.37 22.37 -0.17
C GLU A 57 -9.40 22.87 -1.24
N GLN A 58 -8.30 22.14 -1.50
CA GLN A 58 -7.18 22.61 -2.32
C GLN A 58 -6.98 21.80 -3.60
N GLY A 59 -7.69 20.68 -3.75
CA GLY A 59 -7.55 19.78 -4.89
C GLY A 59 -6.23 18.98 -4.90
N PRO A 60 -6.03 18.14 -5.94
CA PRO A 60 -4.88 17.23 -6.01
C PRO A 60 -3.52 17.93 -5.98
N LYS A 61 -3.39 19.04 -6.74
CA LYS A 61 -2.16 19.82 -6.75
C LYS A 61 -1.89 20.47 -5.38
N GLY A 62 -2.92 21.00 -4.73
CA GLY A 62 -2.78 21.57 -3.38
C GLY A 62 -2.30 20.55 -2.36
N VAL A 63 -2.73 19.28 -2.48
CA VAL A 63 -2.20 18.20 -1.63
C VAL A 63 -0.73 17.94 -1.93
N ALA A 64 -0.33 17.88 -3.21
CA ALA A 64 1.07 17.68 -3.59
C ALA A 64 1.96 18.82 -3.07
N ASP A 65 1.53 20.06 -3.23
CA ASP A 65 2.23 21.23 -2.72
C ASP A 65 2.31 21.20 -1.16
N TRP A 66 1.23 20.80 -0.50
CA TRP A 66 1.20 20.62 0.96
C TRP A 66 2.18 19.53 1.43
N VAL A 67 2.25 18.38 0.74
CA VAL A 67 3.21 17.30 1.06
C VAL A 67 4.64 17.82 0.95
N ARG A 68 4.97 18.56 -0.12
CA ARG A 68 6.32 19.12 -0.32
C ARG A 68 6.73 20.15 0.74
N ALA A 69 5.77 20.80 1.35
CA ALA A 69 5.99 21.81 2.39
C ALA A 69 6.16 21.22 3.79
N GLN A 70 5.95 19.92 3.99
CA GLN A 70 6.15 19.29 5.29
C GLN A 70 7.64 19.16 5.62
N GLU A 71 8.01 19.39 6.87
CA GLU A 71 9.37 19.19 7.39
C GLU A 71 9.58 17.72 7.81
N ASP A 72 8.52 17.08 8.30
CA ASP A 72 8.53 15.69 8.74
C ASP A 72 8.05 14.76 7.63
N VAL A 73 8.60 13.52 7.60
CA VAL A 73 8.14 12.48 6.70
C VAL A 73 6.71 12.06 7.03
N LEU A 74 5.87 11.98 6.00
CA LEU A 74 4.49 11.52 6.12
C LEU A 74 4.40 9.99 5.99
N ILE A 75 3.34 9.42 6.58
CA ILE A 75 3.12 7.98 6.61
C ILE A 75 1.86 7.62 5.85
N THR A 76 1.94 6.61 4.98
CA THR A 76 0.81 5.82 4.50
C THR A 76 0.73 4.53 5.29
N ASP A 77 -0.44 4.21 5.85
CA ASP A 77 -0.68 2.90 6.48
C ASP A 77 -1.27 1.91 5.47
N THR A 78 -0.64 0.75 5.35
CA THR A 78 -1.04 -0.32 4.41
C THR A 78 -1.80 -1.46 5.08
N THR A 79 -2.09 -1.35 6.37
CA THR A 79 -2.68 -2.42 7.18
C THR A 79 -4.01 -2.94 6.61
N PHE A 80 -4.82 -2.06 6.02
CA PHE A 80 -6.12 -2.43 5.44
C PHE A 80 -6.03 -3.07 4.05
N ARG A 81 -4.85 -3.07 3.40
CA ARG A 81 -4.68 -3.72 2.09
C ARG A 81 -3.40 -4.54 1.99
N ASP A 82 -2.24 -3.92 1.73
CA ASP A 82 -1.03 -4.64 1.32
C ASP A 82 -0.45 -5.50 2.45
N ALA A 83 -0.49 -5.03 3.68
CA ALA A 83 -0.01 -5.78 4.82
C ALA A 83 -0.74 -7.12 4.97
N HIS A 84 -2.08 -7.13 4.98
CA HIS A 84 -2.81 -8.38 5.08
C HIS A 84 -2.88 -9.17 3.77
N GLN A 85 -2.68 -8.52 2.61
CA GLN A 85 -2.46 -9.23 1.36
C GLN A 85 -1.19 -10.07 1.44
N SER A 86 -0.12 -9.51 1.99
CA SER A 86 1.20 -10.12 2.07
C SER A 86 1.30 -11.21 3.15
N LEU A 87 0.66 -11.02 4.30
CA LEU A 87 0.76 -11.92 5.45
C LEU A 87 -0.40 -12.93 5.57
N LEU A 88 -1.60 -12.54 5.14
CA LEU A 88 -2.84 -13.30 5.33
C LEU A 88 -3.57 -13.59 4.01
N ALA A 89 -2.87 -13.53 2.87
CA ALA A 89 -3.44 -13.75 1.55
C ALA A 89 -4.76 -12.97 1.32
N THR A 90 -4.83 -11.73 1.79
CA THR A 90 -5.99 -10.82 1.66
C THR A 90 -7.24 -11.31 2.43
N ARG A 91 -7.07 -12.15 3.47
CA ARG A 91 -8.21 -12.83 4.14
C ARG A 91 -8.83 -12.03 5.29
N VAL A 92 -8.47 -10.75 5.52
CA VAL A 92 -9.13 -9.91 6.53
C VAL A 92 -10.52 -9.49 6.02
N ARG A 93 -11.54 -9.74 6.84
CA ARG A 93 -12.94 -9.49 6.48
C ARG A 93 -13.34 -8.04 6.75
N THR A 94 -14.35 -7.57 6.05
CA THR A 94 -14.92 -6.23 6.27
C THR A 94 -15.32 -6.01 7.73
N LYS A 95 -15.91 -7.02 8.38
CA LYS A 95 -16.29 -6.96 9.80
C LYS A 95 -15.08 -6.66 10.70
N ASP A 96 -13.94 -7.32 10.44
CA ASP A 96 -12.74 -7.17 11.25
C ASP A 96 -12.14 -5.76 11.08
N MET A 97 -12.12 -5.24 9.86
CA MET A 97 -11.72 -3.85 9.57
C MET A 97 -12.64 -2.83 10.23
N MET A 98 -13.96 -3.02 10.14
CA MET A 98 -14.95 -2.12 10.73
C MET A 98 -14.86 -2.03 12.25
N ASN A 99 -14.39 -3.09 12.92
CA ASN A 99 -14.20 -3.08 14.37
C ASN A 99 -13.21 -2.01 14.85
N ILE A 100 -12.19 -1.69 14.03
CA ILE A 100 -11.14 -0.73 14.37
C ILE A 100 -11.24 0.58 13.59
N ALA A 101 -12.11 0.68 12.60
CA ALA A 101 -12.16 1.79 11.65
C ALA A 101 -12.29 3.16 12.32
N SER A 102 -13.20 3.31 13.29
CA SER A 102 -13.38 4.57 14.00
C SER A 102 -12.15 4.98 14.82
N LYS A 103 -11.44 4.01 15.41
CA LYS A 103 -10.19 4.28 16.12
C LYS A 103 -9.05 4.61 15.16
N THR A 104 -9.04 3.99 13.99
CA THR A 104 -8.11 4.31 12.92
C THR A 104 -8.26 5.76 12.46
N ALA A 105 -9.51 6.25 12.28
CA ALA A 105 -9.78 7.65 11.93
C ALA A 105 -9.15 8.64 12.91
N GLU A 106 -9.13 8.30 14.21
CA GLU A 106 -8.57 9.12 15.27
C GLU A 106 -7.03 9.02 15.32
N VAL A 107 -6.49 7.81 15.29
CA VAL A 107 -5.05 7.55 15.46
C VAL A 107 -4.24 8.00 14.26
N PHE A 108 -4.77 7.78 13.06
CA PHE A 108 -4.11 8.09 11.78
C PHE A 108 -4.55 9.43 11.18
N LYS A 109 -5.14 10.33 11.96
CA LYS A 109 -5.64 11.62 11.45
C LYS A 109 -4.56 12.51 10.80
N ASP A 110 -3.31 12.35 11.23
CA ASP A 110 -2.16 13.11 10.74
C ASP A 110 -1.36 12.32 9.65
N SER A 111 -1.82 11.14 9.26
CA SER A 111 -1.20 10.34 8.21
C SER A 111 -1.55 10.87 6.81
N PHE A 112 -0.66 10.65 5.85
CA PHE A 112 -0.93 11.00 4.46
C PHE A 112 -2.14 10.24 3.91
N SER A 113 -2.11 8.91 3.97
CA SER A 113 -3.21 8.08 3.47
C SER A 113 -3.31 6.73 4.16
N LEU A 114 -4.44 6.04 3.91
CA LEU A 114 -4.68 4.65 4.27
C LEU A 114 -4.90 3.85 2.99
N GLU A 115 -4.11 2.81 2.75
CA GLU A 115 -4.28 1.97 1.57
C GLU A 115 -5.40 0.96 1.78
N MET A 116 -6.44 1.03 0.93
CA MET A 116 -7.68 0.27 1.08
C MET A 116 -7.87 -0.82 0.04
N TRP A 117 -7.43 -0.59 -1.20
CA TRP A 117 -7.66 -1.46 -2.34
C TRP A 117 -6.41 -1.78 -3.14
N GLY A 118 -6.39 -3.00 -3.69
CA GLY A 118 -5.50 -3.46 -4.75
C GLY A 118 -6.20 -4.57 -5.54
N GLY A 119 -5.55 -5.11 -6.56
CA GLY A 119 -6.16 -6.13 -7.42
C GLY A 119 -6.68 -7.36 -6.68
N ALA A 120 -5.87 -7.90 -5.76
CA ALA A 120 -6.25 -9.08 -4.99
C ALA A 120 -7.43 -8.83 -4.03
N THR A 121 -7.73 -7.59 -3.67
CA THR A 121 -8.90 -7.26 -2.85
C THR A 121 -10.19 -7.73 -3.53
N PHE A 122 -10.32 -7.50 -4.85
CA PHE A 122 -11.49 -7.89 -5.63
C PHE A 122 -11.60 -9.41 -5.75
N ASP A 123 -10.52 -10.06 -6.16
CA ASP A 123 -10.50 -11.52 -6.34
C ASP A 123 -10.83 -12.25 -5.05
N VAL A 124 -10.23 -11.84 -3.94
CA VAL A 124 -10.42 -12.52 -2.65
C VAL A 124 -11.77 -12.20 -2.04
N ALA A 125 -12.23 -10.94 -2.12
CA ALA A 125 -13.54 -10.57 -1.63
C ALA A 125 -14.65 -11.39 -2.31
N TYR A 126 -14.66 -11.47 -3.65
CA TYR A 126 -15.66 -12.20 -4.38
C TYR A 126 -15.52 -13.72 -4.27
N ASN A 127 -14.31 -14.26 -4.48
CA ASN A 127 -14.14 -15.71 -4.61
C ASN A 127 -14.07 -16.43 -3.26
N PHE A 128 -13.51 -15.81 -2.23
CA PHE A 128 -13.22 -16.48 -0.96
C PHE A 128 -14.03 -15.93 0.22
N LEU A 129 -14.10 -14.61 0.38
CA LEU A 129 -14.79 -14.01 1.52
C LEU A 129 -16.31 -13.87 1.30
N LYS A 130 -16.76 -13.93 0.04
CA LYS A 130 -18.16 -13.68 -0.36
C LYS A 130 -18.65 -12.31 0.11
N GLU A 131 -17.78 -11.32 -0.02
CA GLU A 131 -18.05 -9.93 0.33
C GLU A 131 -17.99 -9.03 -0.90
N ASN A 132 -18.71 -7.92 -0.85
CA ASN A 132 -18.67 -6.87 -1.87
C ASN A 132 -17.56 -5.84 -1.53
N PRO A 133 -16.49 -5.73 -2.32
CA PRO A 133 -15.41 -4.78 -2.03
C PRO A 133 -15.85 -3.31 -2.14
N TRP A 134 -16.85 -2.99 -2.96
CA TRP A 134 -17.42 -1.65 -3.08
C TRP A 134 -18.13 -1.23 -1.79
N GLU A 135 -19.03 -2.07 -1.30
CA GLU A 135 -19.72 -1.86 -0.01
C GLU A 135 -18.71 -1.76 1.15
N ARG A 136 -17.65 -2.59 1.13
CA ARG A 136 -16.55 -2.50 2.10
C ARG A 136 -15.96 -1.10 2.13
N LEU A 137 -15.60 -0.58 0.96
CA LEU A 137 -14.96 0.73 0.84
C LEU A 137 -15.88 1.86 1.30
N GLU A 138 -17.14 1.85 0.87
CA GLU A 138 -18.13 2.85 1.27
C GLU A 138 -18.37 2.86 2.79
N ARG A 139 -18.43 1.67 3.42
CA ARG A 139 -18.56 1.54 4.87
C ARG A 139 -17.33 2.07 5.61
N LEU A 140 -16.14 1.74 5.12
CA LEU A 140 -14.89 2.26 5.69
C LEU A 140 -14.81 3.78 5.52
N ARG A 141 -15.17 4.33 4.35
CA ARG A 141 -15.19 5.78 4.13
C ARG A 141 -16.12 6.52 5.10
N LYS A 142 -17.29 5.97 5.39
CA LYS A 142 -18.19 6.54 6.40
C LYS A 142 -17.59 6.53 7.82
N ALA A 143 -16.80 5.50 8.14
CA ALA A 143 -16.18 5.37 9.46
C ALA A 143 -14.87 6.17 9.58
N ILE A 144 -14.22 6.50 8.48
CA ILE A 144 -12.94 7.23 8.40
C ILE A 144 -13.09 8.37 7.38
N PRO A 145 -13.72 9.51 7.75
CA PRO A 145 -14.03 10.58 6.81
C PRO A 145 -12.87 11.56 6.56
N ASN A 146 -11.80 11.48 7.34
CA ASN A 146 -10.78 12.52 7.47
C ASN A 146 -9.44 12.20 6.81
N VAL A 147 -9.15 10.94 6.47
CA VAL A 147 -7.87 10.54 5.88
C VAL A 147 -8.05 10.13 4.42
N LEU A 148 -7.11 10.44 3.55
CA LEU A 148 -7.11 10.01 2.16
C LEU A 148 -7.13 8.48 2.05
N PHE A 149 -7.96 7.93 1.17
CA PHE A 149 -7.95 6.51 0.83
C PHE A 149 -7.17 6.27 -0.44
N GLN A 150 -6.22 5.36 -0.37
CA GLN A 150 -5.35 5.00 -1.47
C GLN A 150 -5.72 3.64 -2.05
N MET A 151 -5.54 3.46 -3.35
CA MET A 151 -5.56 2.17 -4.01
C MET A 151 -4.36 1.97 -4.92
N LEU A 152 -3.96 0.70 -5.08
CA LEU A 152 -3.01 0.28 -6.10
C LEU A 152 -3.76 -0.08 -7.39
N LEU A 153 -3.46 0.63 -8.49
CA LEU A 153 -4.08 0.46 -9.80
C LEU A 153 -3.05 -0.04 -10.82
N ARG A 154 -3.33 -1.19 -11.44
CA ARG A 154 -2.44 -1.80 -12.46
C ARG A 154 -2.64 -1.17 -13.83
N ALA A 155 -2.46 0.13 -13.96
CA ALA A 155 -2.57 0.85 -15.22
C ALA A 155 -3.77 0.35 -16.07
N SER A 156 -3.56 -0.02 -17.33
CA SER A 156 -4.61 -0.53 -18.23
C SER A 156 -5.20 -1.89 -17.83
N ASN A 157 -4.66 -2.56 -16.81
CA ASN A 157 -5.24 -3.79 -16.26
C ASN A 157 -6.21 -3.53 -15.10
N ALA A 158 -6.36 -2.30 -14.65
CA ALA A 158 -7.15 -1.91 -13.47
C ALA A 158 -6.83 -2.81 -12.25
N VAL A 159 -7.78 -3.68 -11.86
CA VAL A 159 -7.59 -4.69 -10.80
C VAL A 159 -7.49 -6.12 -11.37
N GLY A 160 -7.49 -6.27 -12.70
CA GLY A 160 -7.43 -7.56 -13.39
C GLY A 160 -6.02 -7.96 -13.83
N TYR A 161 -5.98 -8.95 -14.75
CA TYR A 161 -4.74 -9.57 -15.24
C TYR A 161 -4.58 -9.45 -16.78
N LYS A 162 -5.45 -8.68 -17.41
CA LYS A 162 -5.44 -8.37 -18.84
C LYS A 162 -5.72 -6.90 -19.04
N ASN A 163 -5.25 -6.35 -20.15
CA ASN A 163 -5.61 -4.99 -20.52
C ASN A 163 -7.11 -4.87 -20.79
N TYR A 164 -7.73 -3.89 -20.21
CA TYR A 164 -9.10 -3.50 -20.50
C TYR A 164 -9.13 -2.34 -21.51
N PRO A 165 -10.21 -2.19 -22.28
CA PRO A 165 -10.42 -1.00 -23.10
C PRO A 165 -10.43 0.28 -22.26
N ASP A 166 -10.02 1.39 -22.86
CA ASP A 166 -9.87 2.68 -22.17
C ASP A 166 -11.14 3.15 -21.46
N ASN A 167 -12.30 2.94 -22.10
CA ASN A 167 -13.59 3.31 -21.50
C ASN A 167 -13.91 2.51 -20.22
N VAL A 168 -13.41 1.28 -20.11
CA VAL A 168 -13.55 0.46 -18.90
C VAL A 168 -12.64 1.00 -17.79
N ILE A 169 -11.40 1.37 -18.13
CA ILE A 169 -10.47 2.00 -17.17
C ILE A 169 -11.05 3.31 -16.65
N LYS A 170 -11.50 4.19 -17.56
CA LYS A 170 -12.11 5.49 -17.20
C LYS A 170 -13.32 5.29 -16.28
N LYS A 171 -14.21 4.34 -16.61
CA LYS A 171 -15.38 4.06 -15.79
C LYS A 171 -15.03 3.44 -14.42
N PHE A 172 -14.03 2.55 -14.38
CA PHE A 172 -13.56 1.97 -13.13
C PHE A 172 -12.99 3.04 -12.19
N VAL A 173 -12.17 3.95 -12.70
CA VAL A 173 -11.61 5.07 -11.91
C VAL A 173 -12.71 5.99 -11.40
N GLU A 174 -13.65 6.38 -12.26
CA GLU A 174 -14.81 7.22 -11.91
C GLU A 174 -15.61 6.60 -10.74
N GLU A 175 -15.97 5.32 -10.85
CA GLU A 175 -16.76 4.65 -9.82
C GLU A 175 -15.94 4.42 -8.53
N SER A 176 -14.63 4.15 -8.65
CA SER A 176 -13.74 4.02 -7.49
C SER A 176 -13.60 5.34 -6.73
N ALA A 177 -13.49 6.46 -7.44
CA ALA A 177 -13.47 7.80 -6.86
C ALA A 177 -14.77 8.12 -6.13
N LYS A 178 -15.93 7.77 -6.72
CA LYS A 178 -17.26 7.93 -6.08
C LYS A 178 -17.40 7.06 -4.83
N ALA A 179 -16.87 5.84 -4.85
CA ALA A 179 -16.90 4.93 -3.71
C ALA A 179 -15.99 5.37 -2.56
N GLY A 180 -15.05 6.30 -2.81
CA GLY A 180 -14.24 6.92 -1.77
C GLY A 180 -12.73 6.81 -1.91
N VAL A 181 -12.20 6.36 -3.07
CA VAL A 181 -10.75 6.42 -3.35
C VAL A 181 -10.35 7.86 -3.67
N ASP A 182 -9.25 8.30 -3.08
CA ASP A 182 -8.70 9.65 -3.25
C ASP A 182 -7.33 9.65 -3.94
N VAL A 183 -6.50 8.62 -3.70
CA VAL A 183 -5.15 8.47 -4.25
C VAL A 183 -5.10 7.18 -5.08
N PHE A 184 -4.76 7.32 -6.35
CA PHE A 184 -4.57 6.19 -7.25
C PHE A 184 -3.08 6.03 -7.53
N ARG A 185 -2.47 5.02 -6.89
CA ARG A 185 -1.10 4.59 -7.19
C ARG A 185 -1.13 3.74 -8.46
N ILE A 186 -0.75 4.36 -9.57
CA ILE A 186 -0.78 3.75 -10.90
C ILE A 186 0.60 3.18 -11.20
N PHE A 187 0.68 1.92 -11.59
CA PHE A 187 1.91 1.29 -12.00
C PHE A 187 1.72 0.35 -13.20
N ASP A 188 2.78 0.19 -13.96
CA ASP A 188 2.96 -0.91 -14.90
C ASP A 188 4.15 -1.77 -14.47
N SER A 189 4.02 -3.10 -14.51
CA SER A 189 5.04 -4.04 -14.01
C SER A 189 6.36 -3.99 -14.80
N LEU A 190 6.32 -3.47 -16.03
CA LEU A 190 7.47 -3.28 -16.90
C LEU A 190 7.92 -1.82 -16.96
N ASN A 191 7.32 -0.95 -16.15
CA ASN A 191 7.52 0.50 -16.15
C ASN A 191 7.21 1.15 -17.52
N TRP A 192 6.19 0.65 -18.23
CA TRP A 192 5.78 1.23 -19.51
C TRP A 192 4.79 2.37 -19.29
N VAL A 193 5.28 3.60 -19.36
CA VAL A 193 4.50 4.81 -19.02
C VAL A 193 3.27 4.99 -19.92
N ASP A 194 3.35 4.62 -21.22
CA ASP A 194 2.19 4.72 -22.11
C ASP A 194 0.97 3.92 -21.61
N GLN A 195 1.20 2.80 -20.93
CA GLN A 195 0.11 2.02 -20.33
C GLN A 195 -0.55 2.74 -19.13
N MET A 196 0.15 3.69 -18.52
CA MET A 196 -0.34 4.43 -17.36
C MET A 196 -1.17 5.66 -17.73
N LYS A 197 -1.05 6.18 -18.96
CA LYS A 197 -1.63 7.46 -19.40
C LYS A 197 -3.14 7.51 -19.25
N VAL A 198 -3.86 6.52 -19.77
CA VAL A 198 -5.34 6.48 -19.71
C VAL A 198 -5.84 6.51 -18.26
N ALA A 199 -5.19 5.74 -17.38
CA ALA A 199 -5.53 5.73 -15.97
C ALA A 199 -5.22 7.08 -15.31
N ASN A 200 -4.07 7.69 -15.61
CA ASN A 200 -3.69 9.01 -15.12
C ASN A 200 -4.70 10.09 -15.53
N GLU A 201 -5.04 10.16 -16.83
CA GLU A 201 -6.07 11.08 -17.34
C GLU A 201 -7.40 10.90 -16.60
N ALA A 202 -7.86 9.66 -16.44
CA ALA A 202 -9.11 9.37 -15.77
C ALA A 202 -9.12 9.81 -14.30
N VAL A 203 -8.00 9.67 -13.61
CA VAL A 203 -7.85 10.11 -12.21
C VAL A 203 -7.88 11.63 -12.11
N GLN A 204 -7.21 12.32 -13.04
CA GLN A 204 -7.24 13.80 -13.10
C GLN A 204 -8.64 14.31 -13.44
N GLU A 205 -9.33 13.70 -14.43
CA GLU A 205 -10.73 14.01 -14.77
C GLU A 205 -11.68 13.82 -13.57
N ALA A 206 -11.39 12.84 -12.70
CA ALA A 206 -12.15 12.61 -11.47
C ALA A 206 -11.79 13.56 -10.31
N GLY A 207 -10.84 14.50 -10.50
CA GLY A 207 -10.37 15.41 -9.46
C GLY A 207 -9.66 14.70 -8.29
N LYS A 208 -8.97 13.61 -8.58
CA LYS A 208 -8.28 12.78 -7.60
C LYS A 208 -6.76 12.82 -7.78
N ILE A 209 -6.03 12.32 -6.77
CA ILE A 209 -4.56 12.34 -6.77
C ILE A 209 -4.06 11.15 -7.59
N SER A 210 -3.32 11.42 -8.66
CA SER A 210 -2.58 10.41 -9.40
C SER A 210 -1.15 10.32 -8.89
N GLU A 211 -0.76 9.11 -8.48
CA GLU A 211 0.58 8.78 -8.03
C GLU A 211 1.19 7.81 -9.03
N GLY A 212 2.22 8.26 -9.76
CA GLY A 212 2.93 7.46 -10.75
C GLY A 212 4.02 6.63 -10.09
N ALA A 213 3.91 5.30 -10.15
CA ALA A 213 4.85 4.42 -9.48
C ALA A 213 5.83 3.77 -10.45
N ILE A 214 7.12 3.89 -10.14
CA ILE A 214 8.22 3.19 -10.82
C ILE A 214 8.52 1.92 -10.02
N CYS A 215 8.37 0.76 -10.65
CA CYS A 215 8.76 -0.52 -10.05
C CYS A 215 10.29 -0.58 -9.96
N TYR A 216 10.81 -0.67 -8.74
CA TYR A 216 12.25 -0.81 -8.51
C TYR A 216 12.70 -2.24 -8.72
N THR A 217 13.78 -2.40 -9.48
CA THR A 217 14.45 -3.67 -9.72
C THR A 217 15.96 -3.45 -9.96
N GLY A 218 16.74 -4.51 -9.87
CA GLY A 218 18.18 -4.44 -10.05
C GLY A 218 18.92 -3.92 -8.80
N ASP A 219 20.10 -3.37 -9.02
CA ASP A 219 20.98 -2.82 -8.00
C ASP A 219 21.74 -1.62 -8.57
N ILE A 220 21.27 -0.42 -8.27
CA ILE A 220 21.86 0.83 -8.79
C ILE A 220 23.30 1.07 -8.31
N LEU A 221 23.73 0.39 -7.23
CA LEU A 221 25.10 0.46 -6.73
C LEU A 221 26.06 -0.49 -7.46
N ASN A 222 25.53 -1.41 -8.29
CA ASN A 222 26.34 -2.40 -8.98
C ASN A 222 26.00 -2.41 -10.48
N VAL A 223 26.52 -1.44 -11.19
CA VAL A 223 26.24 -1.20 -12.62
C VAL A 223 26.68 -2.37 -13.51
N GLU A 224 27.67 -3.16 -13.10
CA GLU A 224 28.12 -4.35 -13.86
C GLU A 224 27.04 -5.45 -13.92
N ARG A 225 26.17 -5.51 -12.92
CA ARG A 225 25.04 -6.48 -12.84
C ARG A 225 23.75 -5.98 -13.44
N SER A 226 23.61 -4.67 -13.66
CA SER A 226 22.37 -4.06 -14.13
C SER A 226 22.62 -3.06 -15.25
N ASN A 227 22.70 -3.56 -16.48
CA ASN A 227 22.90 -2.69 -17.65
C ASN A 227 21.71 -1.77 -17.98
N ILE A 228 20.51 -2.04 -17.44
CA ILE A 228 19.28 -1.33 -17.76
C ILE A 228 18.83 -0.45 -16.59
N TYR A 229 18.72 -1.04 -15.41
CA TYR A 229 18.15 -0.40 -14.22
C TYR A 229 19.18 0.40 -13.43
N THR A 230 19.68 1.44 -14.07
CA THR A 230 20.68 2.37 -13.51
C THR A 230 20.00 3.53 -12.80
N LEU A 231 20.75 4.33 -12.07
CA LEU A 231 20.22 5.56 -11.45
C LEU A 231 19.63 6.50 -12.53
N ASP A 232 20.32 6.67 -13.67
CA ASP A 232 19.85 7.46 -14.81
C ASP A 232 18.51 6.95 -15.37
N TYR A 233 18.29 5.63 -15.36
CA TYR A 233 17.01 5.05 -15.78
C TYR A 233 15.88 5.57 -14.91
N TYR A 234 16.03 5.51 -13.57
CA TYR A 234 14.99 5.98 -12.64
C TYR A 234 14.75 7.49 -12.75
N VAL A 235 15.81 8.27 -12.90
CA VAL A 235 15.71 9.73 -13.11
C VAL A 235 14.97 10.06 -14.39
N LYS A 236 15.25 9.37 -15.50
CA LYS A 236 14.52 9.56 -16.77
C LYS A 236 13.04 9.23 -16.64
N MET A 237 12.73 8.12 -16.00
CA MET A 237 11.35 7.69 -15.73
C MET A 237 10.60 8.71 -14.86
N ALA A 238 11.23 9.21 -13.80
CA ALA A 238 10.65 10.23 -12.93
C ALA A 238 10.28 11.50 -13.69
N LYS A 239 11.21 12.01 -14.53
CA LYS A 239 10.96 13.16 -15.41
C LYS A 239 9.86 12.91 -16.43
N GLU A 240 9.72 11.68 -16.90
CA GLU A 240 8.64 11.31 -17.81
C GLU A 240 7.29 11.35 -17.09
N LEU A 241 7.19 10.76 -15.88
CA LEU A 241 5.98 10.81 -15.08
C LEU A 241 5.59 12.26 -14.70
N GLU A 242 6.55 13.09 -14.37
CA GLU A 242 6.30 14.52 -14.11
C GLU A 242 5.73 15.23 -15.34
N ARG A 243 6.28 14.99 -16.55
CA ARG A 243 5.76 15.54 -17.81
C ARG A 243 4.36 15.05 -18.16
N GLU A 244 4.01 13.83 -17.78
CA GLU A 244 2.67 13.26 -17.93
C GLU A 244 1.67 13.80 -16.90
N GLY A 245 2.11 14.70 -16.01
CA GLY A 245 1.25 15.43 -15.07
C GLY A 245 0.81 14.62 -13.85
N PHE A 246 1.55 13.60 -13.46
CA PHE A 246 1.31 12.95 -12.18
C PHE A 246 1.52 13.93 -11.02
N HIS A 247 0.78 13.76 -9.92
CA HIS A 247 0.86 14.63 -8.76
C HIS A 247 1.95 14.19 -7.76
N ILE A 248 2.24 12.90 -7.70
CA ILE A 248 3.20 12.27 -6.76
C ILE A 248 3.99 11.21 -7.52
N LEU A 249 5.30 11.15 -7.25
CA LEU A 249 6.19 10.09 -7.73
C LEU A 249 6.33 9.00 -6.68
N ALA A 250 6.02 7.75 -7.00
CA ALA A 250 6.29 6.63 -6.12
C ALA A 250 7.44 5.76 -6.62
N ILE A 251 8.29 5.31 -5.71
CA ILE A 251 9.23 4.21 -5.92
C ILE A 251 8.64 2.98 -5.27
N LYS A 252 8.36 1.95 -6.08
CA LYS A 252 7.74 0.71 -5.64
C LYS A 252 8.73 -0.44 -5.62
N ASP A 253 9.30 -0.71 -4.46
CA ASP A 253 10.15 -1.87 -4.20
C ASP A 253 9.31 -3.03 -3.66
N MET A 254 8.95 -3.94 -4.55
CA MET A 254 8.02 -5.04 -4.26
C MET A 254 8.64 -6.21 -3.48
N ALA A 255 9.94 -6.23 -3.31
CA ALA A 255 10.64 -7.40 -2.77
C ALA A 255 11.77 -7.07 -1.76
N GLY A 256 11.88 -5.82 -1.33
CA GLY A 256 12.94 -5.39 -0.41
C GLY A 256 14.33 -5.44 -1.04
N LEU A 257 14.42 -5.10 -2.34
CA LEU A 257 15.69 -5.07 -3.11
C LEU A 257 16.48 -3.79 -2.89
N LEU A 258 15.77 -2.70 -2.58
CA LEU A 258 16.37 -1.38 -2.39
C LEU A 258 17.20 -1.37 -1.11
N LYS A 259 18.51 -1.40 -1.26
CA LYS A 259 19.45 -1.37 -0.14
C LYS A 259 19.46 0.02 0.52
N PRO A 260 19.82 0.12 1.81
CA PRO A 260 19.82 1.42 2.50
C PRO A 260 20.66 2.49 1.78
N LYS A 261 21.89 2.18 1.39
CA LYS A 261 22.74 3.11 0.64
C LYS A 261 22.13 3.48 -0.72
N ALA A 262 21.53 2.51 -1.43
CA ALA A 262 20.86 2.76 -2.70
C ALA A 262 19.65 3.66 -2.53
N ALA A 263 18.91 3.53 -1.43
CA ALA A 263 17.77 4.41 -1.12
C ALA A 263 18.22 5.86 -0.95
N ASN A 264 19.32 6.09 -0.23
CA ASN A 264 19.87 7.43 -0.06
C ASN A 264 20.26 8.06 -1.40
N GLU A 265 21.03 7.33 -2.23
CA GLU A 265 21.45 7.82 -3.54
C GLU A 265 20.24 8.06 -4.48
N LEU A 266 19.32 7.09 -4.57
CA LEU A 266 18.14 7.19 -5.44
C LEU A 266 17.24 8.37 -5.07
N ILE A 267 16.88 8.47 -3.79
CA ILE A 267 15.96 9.53 -3.32
C ILE A 267 16.63 10.91 -3.48
N GLY A 268 17.92 11.04 -3.15
CA GLY A 268 18.65 12.30 -3.31
C GLY A 268 18.70 12.78 -4.76
N GLU A 269 18.93 11.89 -5.71
CA GLU A 269 18.94 12.22 -7.15
C GLU A 269 17.54 12.54 -7.66
N LEU A 270 16.52 11.77 -7.27
CA LEU A 270 15.13 12.04 -7.65
C LEU A 270 14.65 13.39 -7.10
N ARG A 271 14.99 13.70 -5.83
CA ARG A 271 14.66 14.98 -5.19
C ARG A 271 15.24 16.19 -5.95
N SER A 272 16.42 15.99 -6.53
CA SER A 272 17.10 17.02 -7.33
C SER A 272 16.59 17.11 -8.78
N ALA A 273 15.94 16.05 -9.27
CA ALA A 273 15.60 15.90 -10.69
C ALA A 273 14.15 16.28 -11.03
N VAL A 274 13.21 16.21 -10.06
CA VAL A 274 11.79 16.49 -10.22
C VAL A 274 11.22 17.31 -9.05
N ASP A 275 10.14 18.05 -9.32
CA ASP A 275 9.45 18.83 -8.31
C ASP A 275 8.33 18.04 -7.60
N LEU A 276 8.03 16.82 -8.06
CA LEU A 276 7.02 15.97 -7.46
C LEU A 276 7.39 15.54 -6.03
N PRO A 277 6.44 15.44 -5.09
CA PRO A 277 6.64 14.71 -3.85
C PRO A 277 7.05 13.26 -4.13
N ILE A 278 7.96 12.72 -3.32
CA ILE A 278 8.47 11.37 -3.48
C ILE A 278 7.89 10.46 -2.41
N HIS A 279 7.26 9.37 -2.84
CA HIS A 279 6.67 8.34 -1.99
C HIS A 279 7.45 7.03 -2.13
N LEU A 280 7.99 6.50 -1.04
CA LEU A 280 8.72 5.24 -1.07
C LEU A 280 7.91 4.09 -0.46
N HIS A 281 7.71 3.06 -1.25
CA HIS A 281 7.12 1.79 -0.85
C HIS A 281 8.17 0.69 -0.89
N THR A 282 8.33 -0.07 0.20
CA THR A 282 9.14 -1.28 0.21
C THR A 282 8.49 -2.38 1.05
N HIS A 283 8.80 -3.64 0.72
CA HIS A 283 8.50 -4.79 1.55
C HIS A 283 9.70 -5.16 2.42
N ASP A 284 9.46 -5.60 3.63
CA ASP A 284 10.53 -5.93 4.60
C ASP A 284 11.06 -7.36 4.46
N THR A 285 10.97 -7.92 3.26
CA THR A 285 11.35 -9.30 2.96
C THR A 285 12.81 -9.60 3.29
N SER A 286 13.69 -8.61 3.12
CA SER A 286 15.11 -8.72 3.47
C SER A 286 15.42 -8.40 4.94
N GLY A 287 14.45 -7.88 5.70
CA GLY A 287 14.64 -7.38 7.07
C GLY A 287 15.40 -6.05 7.15
N ASN A 288 15.64 -5.37 6.02
CA ASN A 288 16.38 -4.10 5.95
C ASN A 288 15.45 -2.86 5.84
N GLY A 289 14.14 -3.06 5.82
CA GLY A 289 13.17 -2.02 5.47
C GLY A 289 13.29 -0.77 6.34
N LEU A 290 13.49 -0.91 7.65
CA LEU A 290 13.68 0.24 8.56
C LEU A 290 14.96 1.02 8.26
N LEU A 291 16.06 0.31 7.94
CA LEU A 291 17.33 0.96 7.56
C LEU A 291 17.22 1.65 6.21
N THR A 292 16.50 1.04 5.27
CA THR A 292 16.21 1.62 3.96
C THR A 292 15.41 2.91 4.12
N TYR A 293 14.35 2.90 4.94
CA TYR A 293 13.55 4.10 5.22
C TYR A 293 14.35 5.19 5.92
N LYS A 294 15.18 4.82 6.91
CA LYS A 294 16.04 5.81 7.58
C LYS A 294 16.92 6.56 6.57
N GLN A 295 17.54 5.82 5.65
CA GLN A 295 18.39 6.42 4.63
C GLN A 295 17.61 7.23 3.58
N ALA A 296 16.39 6.81 3.25
CA ALA A 296 15.50 7.58 2.38
C ALA A 296 15.03 8.88 3.04
N ILE A 297 14.71 8.84 4.34
CA ILE A 297 14.32 10.03 5.12
C ILE A 297 15.49 11.02 5.17
N ASP A 298 16.71 10.55 5.42
CA ASP A 298 17.90 11.40 5.43
C ASP A 298 18.18 12.06 4.06
N ALA A 299 17.73 11.43 2.98
CA ALA A 299 17.80 11.94 1.61
C ALA A 299 16.60 12.79 1.18
N GLY A 300 15.59 12.97 2.05
CA GLY A 300 14.46 13.86 1.83
C GLY A 300 13.26 13.21 1.13
N VAL A 301 12.96 11.93 1.38
CA VAL A 301 11.69 11.33 0.96
C VAL A 301 10.52 12.00 1.69
N ASP A 302 9.43 12.26 0.98
CA ASP A 302 8.28 12.97 1.56
C ASP A 302 7.29 12.03 2.23
N ILE A 303 7.06 10.82 1.67
CA ILE A 303 6.08 9.85 2.17
C ILE A 303 6.69 8.45 2.17
N ILE A 304 6.33 7.62 3.16
CA ILE A 304 6.71 6.20 3.24
C ILE A 304 5.52 5.32 3.58
N ASP A 305 5.52 4.10 3.04
CA ASP A 305 4.51 3.08 3.36
C ASP A 305 4.92 2.25 4.58
N THR A 306 4.01 2.11 5.53
CA THR A 306 4.21 1.30 6.75
C THR A 306 3.02 0.42 7.04
N ALA A 307 3.14 -0.49 7.99
CA ALA A 307 2.03 -1.22 8.58
C ALA A 307 2.09 -1.15 10.10
N VAL A 308 0.95 -1.29 10.78
CA VAL A 308 0.93 -1.44 12.25
C VAL A 308 1.77 -2.64 12.66
N ALA A 309 2.41 -2.59 13.83
CA ALA A 309 3.40 -3.59 14.25
C ALA A 309 2.92 -5.04 14.14
N SER A 310 1.65 -5.33 14.46
CA SER A 310 1.05 -6.67 14.37
C SER A 310 0.89 -7.20 12.94
N MET A 311 0.99 -6.33 11.93
CA MET A 311 0.80 -6.64 10.51
C MET A 311 2.02 -6.21 9.68
N SER A 312 3.17 -6.00 10.30
CA SER A 312 4.40 -5.53 9.67
C SER A 312 5.48 -6.61 9.58
N GLY A 313 6.54 -6.30 8.82
CA GLY A 313 7.68 -7.21 8.67
C GLY A 313 7.45 -8.38 7.72
N LEU A 314 8.43 -9.24 7.57
CA LEU A 314 8.41 -10.37 6.63
C LEU A 314 8.09 -9.89 5.20
N THR A 315 7.01 -10.41 4.61
CA THR A 315 6.55 -10.01 3.27
C THR A 315 5.67 -8.76 3.27
N SER A 316 5.39 -8.17 4.44
CA SER A 316 4.66 -6.91 4.59
C SER A 316 5.62 -5.70 4.61
N GLN A 317 5.09 -4.53 4.91
CA GLN A 317 5.84 -3.29 5.02
C GLN A 317 6.56 -3.19 6.38
N PRO A 318 7.56 -2.31 6.51
CA PRO A 318 8.19 -2.00 7.79
C PRO A 318 7.19 -1.47 8.82
N SER A 319 7.50 -1.70 10.11
CA SER A 319 6.63 -1.34 11.22
C SER A 319 6.57 0.17 11.45
N ALA A 320 5.35 0.75 11.39
CA ALA A 320 5.10 2.13 11.77
C ALA A 320 5.52 2.42 13.23
N ASN A 321 5.26 1.49 14.14
CA ASN A 321 5.61 1.65 15.56
C ASN A 321 7.13 1.74 15.76
N SER A 322 7.90 0.87 15.10
CA SER A 322 9.36 0.89 15.20
C SER A 322 9.95 2.17 14.61
N LEU A 323 9.41 2.60 13.48
CA LEU A 323 9.83 3.83 12.82
C LEU A 323 9.54 5.06 13.69
N TYR A 324 8.33 5.18 14.21
CA TYR A 324 7.93 6.28 15.08
C TYR A 324 8.85 6.40 16.31
N LEU A 325 9.13 5.27 16.98
CA LEU A 325 10.03 5.25 18.13
C LEU A 325 11.47 5.60 17.76
N SER A 326 11.92 5.20 16.56
CA SER A 326 13.27 5.51 16.08
C SER A 326 13.45 6.99 15.75
N LEU A 327 12.42 7.65 15.23
CA LEU A 327 12.46 9.06 14.84
C LEU A 327 12.38 10.01 16.05
N ILE A 328 11.66 9.63 17.11
CA ILE A 328 11.54 10.46 18.32
C ILE A 328 12.90 10.67 19.01
N HIS A 329 13.85 9.76 18.86
CA HIS A 329 15.17 9.81 19.51
C HIS A 329 16.28 10.31 18.58
N ILE A 330 15.95 10.75 17.39
CA ILE A 330 16.88 11.32 16.43
C ILE A 330 16.65 12.83 16.32
#